data_e9ea5d89d5b0add65264a7fbe294f283
#
_entry.id   e9ea5d89d5b0add65264a7fbe294f283
#
_cell.length_a   1.000
_cell.length_b   1.000
_cell.length_c   1.000
_cell.angle_alpha   90.00
_cell.angle_beta   90.00
_cell.angle_gamma   90.00
#
_symmetry.space_group_name_H-M   'P 1'
#
loop_
_entity.id
_entity.type
_entity.pdbx_description
1 polymer ?
#
loop_
_entity_poly.entity_id
_entity_poly.type
_entity_poly.pdbx_seq_one_letter_code
_entity_poly.pdbx_strand_id
1 'polypeptide(L)'
;MYKYFCYFNNHRCTDFDISVVTRPNIPSPTMQYEEIEIEGRGKLYRERYLDDISIEVEFNFISEKDKWNDSFRKAKMWINNIEDNKLKFSDDLGYFYRVNKAEITSSERVLKRIGRFTVTFTCEPYMYLEDGTRAIELPALLYNFYEKTQPIYVIEGEGFFVMQINGKEIKANLGQNLTIDTKLGLCYRKDGTMQNTALTGNYEDMWLVDGKNTFSYSIGFKVSIIPNWRCL
;
A
#
# COMPACT_ATOMS: atom_id res chain seq x y z
N MET A 1 15.85 -22.82 14.73
CA MET A 1 15.20 -22.79 13.40
C MET A 1 14.12 -21.71 13.47
N TYR A 2 14.29 -20.60 12.73
CA TYR A 2 13.30 -19.54 12.71
C TYR A 2 12.03 -20.06 12.02
N LYS A 3 10.91 -20.02 12.75
CA LYS A 3 9.62 -20.45 12.22
C LYS A 3 9.13 -19.35 11.26
N TYR A 4 8.76 -19.73 10.03
CA TYR A 4 8.18 -18.80 9.06
C TYR A 4 6.84 -18.27 9.59
N PHE A 5 6.60 -16.95 9.48
CA PHE A 5 5.36 -16.31 9.91
C PHE A 5 5.01 -15.14 8.98
N CYS A 6 3.79 -14.71 9.03
CA CYS A 6 3.35 -13.46 8.41
C CYS A 6 2.90 -12.45 9.46
N TYR A 7 3.03 -11.18 9.09
CA TYR A 7 2.38 -10.05 9.73
C TYR A 7 1.20 -9.62 8.90
N PHE A 8 0.07 -9.40 9.53
CA PHE A 8 -1.09 -8.78 8.95
C PHE A 8 -1.87 -8.06 10.05
N ASN A 9 -2.44 -6.91 9.72
CA ASN A 9 -3.31 -6.18 10.65
C ASN A 9 -2.60 -5.88 12.00
N ASN A 10 -1.36 -5.39 11.92
CA ASN A 10 -0.47 -5.07 13.04
C ASN A 10 -0.06 -6.24 13.96
N HIS A 11 -0.43 -7.46 13.63
CA HIS A 11 -0.15 -8.66 14.42
C HIS A 11 0.62 -9.71 13.64
N ARG A 12 1.42 -10.49 14.36
CA ARG A 12 1.96 -11.75 13.84
C ARG A 12 0.87 -12.82 13.89
N CYS A 13 0.82 -13.69 12.90
CA CYS A 13 -0.04 -14.85 12.97
C CYS A 13 0.18 -15.68 14.26
N THR A 14 1.42 -15.72 14.74
CA THR A 14 1.80 -16.43 15.97
C THR A 14 1.19 -15.86 17.26
N ASP A 15 0.75 -14.61 17.26
CA ASP A 15 0.11 -13.95 18.42
C ASP A 15 -1.28 -14.56 18.71
N PHE A 16 -1.83 -15.26 17.73
CA PHE A 16 -3.09 -15.98 17.78
C PHE A 16 -2.91 -17.51 17.82
N ASP A 17 -1.70 -18.02 18.11
CA ASP A 17 -1.35 -19.45 18.03
C ASP A 17 -1.54 -20.05 16.63
N ILE A 18 -1.47 -19.19 15.60
CA ILE A 18 -1.57 -19.56 14.18
C ILE A 18 -0.18 -19.68 13.57
N SER A 19 -0.01 -20.66 12.72
CA SER A 19 1.23 -20.89 11.97
C SER A 19 0.94 -20.97 10.49
N VAL A 20 1.84 -20.42 9.70
CA VAL A 20 1.84 -20.62 8.23
C VAL A 20 2.29 -22.05 7.95
N VAL A 21 1.55 -22.76 7.11
CA VAL A 21 1.84 -24.18 6.76
C VAL A 21 3.00 -24.24 5.76
N THR A 22 2.86 -23.49 4.68
CA THR A 22 3.87 -23.40 3.61
C THR A 22 4.09 -21.94 3.22
N ARG A 23 5.27 -21.62 2.69
CA ARG A 23 5.49 -20.31 2.10
C ARG A 23 4.51 -20.09 0.95
N PRO A 24 3.79 -18.95 0.93
CA PRO A 24 2.85 -18.68 -0.14
C PRO A 24 3.58 -18.48 -1.47
N ASN A 25 2.91 -18.83 -2.55
CA ASN A 25 3.32 -18.43 -3.89
C ASN A 25 2.89 -16.98 -4.13
N ILE A 26 3.82 -16.13 -4.53
CA ILE A 26 3.54 -14.73 -4.87
C ILE A 26 3.46 -14.63 -6.39
N PRO A 27 2.27 -14.41 -6.96
CA PRO A 27 2.13 -14.26 -8.41
C PRO A 27 2.67 -12.91 -8.87
N SER A 28 3.17 -12.85 -10.09
CA SER A 28 3.46 -11.56 -10.75
C SER A 28 2.17 -10.92 -11.22
N PRO A 29 2.05 -9.58 -11.12
CA PRO A 29 0.88 -8.88 -11.63
C PRO A 29 0.78 -8.96 -13.14
N THR A 30 -0.46 -8.94 -13.66
CA THR A 30 -0.74 -8.97 -15.10
C THR A 30 -1.02 -7.56 -15.59
N MET A 31 -0.35 -7.14 -16.68
CA MET A 31 -0.63 -5.87 -17.34
C MET A 31 -1.88 -6.02 -18.22
N GLN A 32 -2.82 -5.11 -18.01
CA GLN A 32 -4.01 -4.98 -18.85
C GLN A 32 -3.73 -4.06 -20.02
N TYR A 33 -4.17 -4.47 -21.21
CA TYR A 33 -4.00 -3.73 -22.46
C TYR A 33 -5.36 -3.33 -23.04
N GLU A 34 -5.41 -2.11 -23.56
CA GLU A 34 -6.48 -1.68 -24.46
C GLU A 34 -6.08 -2.01 -25.89
N GLU A 35 -6.92 -2.75 -26.59
CA GLU A 35 -6.73 -3.03 -28.01
C GLU A 35 -7.43 -1.93 -28.83
N ILE A 36 -6.69 -1.25 -29.71
CA ILE A 36 -7.18 -0.24 -30.62
C ILE A 36 -6.99 -0.78 -32.04
N GLU A 37 -8.10 -1.05 -32.72
CA GLU A 37 -8.06 -1.45 -34.14
C GLU A 37 -7.81 -0.23 -35.02
N ILE A 38 -6.81 -0.31 -35.91
CA ILE A 38 -6.52 0.72 -36.89
C ILE A 38 -6.78 0.14 -38.27
N GLU A 39 -7.76 0.71 -38.97
CA GLU A 39 -8.14 0.28 -40.30
C GLU A 39 -6.93 0.23 -41.26
N GLY A 40 -6.70 -0.94 -41.86
CA GLY A 40 -5.56 -1.18 -42.76
C GLY A 40 -4.18 -1.31 -42.10
N ARG A 41 -4.06 -1.26 -40.76
CA ARG A 41 -2.78 -1.34 -40.03
C ARG A 41 -2.70 -2.40 -38.92
N GLY A 42 -3.80 -3.09 -38.63
CA GLY A 42 -3.87 -4.08 -37.56
C GLY A 42 -4.20 -3.50 -36.18
N LYS A 43 -3.78 -4.19 -35.11
CA LYS A 43 -4.10 -3.80 -33.72
C LYS A 43 -2.93 -3.07 -33.07
N LEU A 44 -3.23 -2.00 -32.33
CA LEU A 44 -2.32 -1.32 -31.42
C LEU A 44 -2.70 -1.72 -29.99
N TYR A 45 -1.70 -2.08 -29.16
CA TYR A 45 -1.87 -2.41 -27.75
C TYR A 45 -1.36 -1.25 -26.90
N ARG A 46 -2.24 -0.70 -26.06
CA ARG A 46 -1.92 0.38 -25.12
C ARG A 46 -1.99 -0.16 -23.69
N GLU A 47 -0.90 -0.03 -22.94
CA GLU A 47 -0.87 -0.37 -21.52
C GLU A 47 -1.86 0.48 -20.72
N ARG A 48 -2.60 -0.16 -19.83
CA ARG A 48 -3.61 0.48 -18.98
C ARG A 48 -3.18 0.50 -17.52
N TYR A 49 -3.24 -0.64 -16.87
CA TYR A 49 -2.93 -0.82 -15.46
C TYR A 49 -2.53 -2.26 -15.17
N LEU A 50 -1.90 -2.46 -14.03
CA LEU A 50 -1.62 -3.78 -13.48
C LEU A 50 -2.78 -4.26 -12.64
N ASP A 51 -3.20 -5.51 -12.84
CA ASP A 51 -4.22 -6.14 -12.01
C ASP A 51 -3.70 -6.40 -10.60
N ASP A 52 -4.62 -6.39 -9.63
CA ASP A 52 -4.37 -6.86 -8.28
C ASP A 52 -3.89 -8.31 -8.29
N ILE A 53 -3.01 -8.65 -7.35
CA ILE A 53 -2.53 -10.02 -7.17
C ILE A 53 -3.27 -10.72 -6.04
N SER A 54 -3.43 -12.04 -6.17
CA SER A 54 -4.05 -12.89 -5.13
C SER A 54 -2.97 -13.75 -4.47
N ILE A 55 -2.72 -13.51 -3.19
CA ILE A 55 -1.76 -14.27 -2.38
C ILE A 55 -2.55 -15.21 -1.48
N GLU A 56 -2.40 -16.52 -1.70
CA GLU A 56 -3.04 -17.54 -0.87
C GLU A 56 -2.08 -17.99 0.23
N VAL A 57 -2.52 -17.88 1.47
CA VAL A 57 -1.76 -18.31 2.65
C VAL A 57 -2.52 -19.39 3.39
N GLU A 58 -1.91 -20.55 3.51
CA GLU A 58 -2.45 -21.66 4.27
C GLU A 58 -1.98 -21.60 5.72
N PHE A 59 -2.92 -21.62 6.65
CA PHE A 59 -2.70 -21.54 8.08
C PHE A 59 -3.14 -22.80 8.79
N ASN A 60 -2.47 -23.12 9.88
CA ASN A 60 -2.93 -24.06 10.87
C ASN A 60 -2.90 -23.44 12.28
N PHE A 61 -3.71 -23.99 13.16
CA PHE A 61 -3.69 -23.67 14.58
C PHE A 61 -3.94 -24.90 15.45
N ILE A 62 -3.44 -24.84 16.67
CA ILE A 62 -3.68 -25.86 17.68
C ILE A 62 -4.42 -25.21 18.84
N SER A 63 -5.67 -25.64 19.07
CA SER A 63 -6.49 -25.13 20.17
C SER A 63 -6.27 -25.90 21.46
N GLU A 64 -6.63 -25.30 22.58
CA GLU A 64 -6.88 -26.02 23.84
C GLU A 64 -8.05 -27.00 23.67
N LYS A 65 -8.15 -27.92 24.62
CA LYS A 65 -9.25 -28.88 24.63
C LYS A 65 -10.60 -28.15 24.67
N ASP A 66 -11.49 -28.57 23.76
CA ASP A 66 -12.85 -28.07 23.59
C ASP A 66 -13.00 -26.58 23.21
N LYS A 67 -11.86 -25.85 22.90
CA LYS A 67 -11.85 -24.44 22.51
C LYS A 67 -11.57 -24.22 20.99
N TRP A 68 -11.78 -25.22 20.16
CA TRP A 68 -11.51 -25.10 18.72
C TRP A 68 -12.27 -23.93 18.06
N ASN A 69 -13.57 -23.82 18.39
CA ASN A 69 -14.41 -22.76 17.82
C ASN A 69 -13.97 -21.35 18.27
N ASP A 70 -13.49 -21.22 19.52
CA ASP A 70 -13.02 -19.93 20.04
C ASP A 70 -11.72 -19.50 19.37
N SER A 71 -10.79 -20.43 19.17
CA SER A 71 -9.55 -20.17 18.42
C SER A 71 -9.84 -19.76 16.98
N PHE A 72 -10.78 -20.43 16.32
CA PHE A 72 -11.17 -20.09 14.95
C PHE A 72 -11.93 -18.74 14.85
N ARG A 73 -12.74 -18.37 15.85
CA ARG A 73 -13.36 -17.03 15.92
C ARG A 73 -12.30 -15.93 16.04
N LYS A 74 -11.26 -16.14 16.87
CA LYS A 74 -10.13 -15.20 16.98
C LYS A 74 -9.42 -15.04 15.64
N ALA A 75 -9.15 -16.14 14.94
CA ALA A 75 -8.56 -16.11 13.60
C ALA A 75 -9.44 -15.29 12.62
N LYS A 76 -10.75 -15.51 12.61
CA LYS A 76 -11.70 -14.74 11.78
C LYS A 76 -11.70 -13.26 12.13
N MET A 77 -11.67 -12.89 13.41
CA MET A 77 -11.62 -11.48 13.83
C MET A 77 -10.34 -10.81 13.35
N TRP A 78 -9.20 -11.48 13.48
CA TRP A 78 -7.91 -10.97 13.01
C TRP A 78 -7.91 -10.72 11.50
N ILE A 79 -8.49 -11.62 10.69
CA ILE A 79 -8.50 -11.51 9.23
C ILE A 79 -9.54 -10.48 8.73
N ASN A 80 -10.74 -10.45 9.34
CA ASN A 80 -11.85 -9.67 8.82
C ASN A 80 -11.86 -8.21 9.29
N ASN A 81 -11.25 -7.90 10.44
CA ASN A 81 -11.22 -6.57 11.04
C ASN A 81 -9.93 -5.84 10.62
N ILE A 82 -9.85 -5.38 9.39
CA ILE A 82 -8.64 -4.76 8.84
C ILE A 82 -8.51 -3.34 9.38
N GLU A 83 -7.56 -3.12 10.30
CA GLU A 83 -7.14 -1.80 10.80
C GLU A 83 -5.84 -1.34 10.12
N ASP A 84 -4.93 -2.28 9.82
CA ASP A 84 -3.73 -2.06 9.03
C ASP A 84 -3.68 -3.08 7.88
N ASN A 85 -3.67 -2.58 6.65
CA ASN A 85 -3.74 -3.42 5.46
C ASN A 85 -2.38 -3.94 4.96
N LYS A 86 -1.34 -3.87 5.79
CA LYS A 86 0.00 -4.36 5.42
C LYS A 86 0.11 -5.85 5.65
N LEU A 87 0.44 -6.59 4.60
CA LEU A 87 0.82 -8.01 4.66
C LEU A 87 2.33 -8.14 4.46
N LYS A 88 3.04 -8.71 5.45
CA LYS A 88 4.48 -8.93 5.41
C LYS A 88 4.80 -10.39 5.70
N PHE A 89 5.92 -10.86 5.16
CA PHE A 89 6.43 -12.19 5.43
C PHE A 89 7.78 -12.11 6.16
N SER A 90 8.07 -13.09 7.00
CA SER A 90 9.22 -13.10 7.91
C SER A 90 10.57 -13.19 7.20
N ASP A 91 10.61 -13.57 5.96
CA ASP A 91 11.80 -13.65 5.12
C ASP A 91 12.07 -12.34 4.35
N ASP A 92 11.11 -11.38 4.36
CA ASP A 92 11.26 -10.08 3.70
C ASP A 92 10.53 -8.95 4.46
N LEU A 93 10.99 -8.67 5.68
CA LEU A 93 10.35 -7.68 6.58
C LEU A 93 10.53 -6.22 6.14
N GLY A 94 11.43 -5.95 5.20
CA GLY A 94 11.63 -4.61 4.63
C GLY A 94 10.53 -4.19 3.64
N TYR A 95 9.74 -5.15 3.21
CA TYR A 95 8.69 -4.97 2.21
C TYR A 95 7.33 -5.44 2.73
N PHE A 96 6.26 -4.92 2.11
CA PHE A 96 4.89 -5.34 2.38
C PHE A 96 4.00 -5.21 1.16
N TYR A 97 2.92 -5.98 1.14
CA TYR A 97 1.83 -5.86 0.19
C TYR A 97 0.68 -5.08 0.82
N ARG A 98 0.05 -4.18 0.08
CA ARG A 98 -1.19 -3.52 0.51
C ARG A 98 -2.39 -4.39 0.16
N VAL A 99 -3.06 -4.87 1.19
CA VAL A 99 -4.24 -5.73 1.06
C VAL A 99 -5.48 -4.89 0.84
N ASN A 100 -6.16 -5.11 -0.27
CA ASN A 100 -7.46 -4.52 -0.58
C ASN A 100 -8.60 -5.34 0.04
N LYS A 101 -8.42 -6.68 0.10
CA LYS A 101 -9.42 -7.62 0.60
C LYS A 101 -8.74 -8.86 1.16
N ALA A 102 -9.27 -9.39 2.26
CA ALA A 102 -8.85 -10.66 2.84
C ALA A 102 -10.06 -11.57 3.05
N GLU A 103 -10.00 -12.79 2.55
CA GLU A 103 -11.11 -13.75 2.61
C GLU A 103 -10.63 -15.11 3.07
N ILE A 104 -11.35 -15.72 4.01
CA ILE A 104 -11.15 -17.11 4.39
C ILE A 104 -11.87 -17.98 3.36
N THR A 105 -11.13 -18.60 2.45
CA THR A 105 -11.67 -19.37 1.32
C THR A 105 -11.94 -20.83 1.67
N SER A 106 -11.21 -21.39 2.63
CA SER A 106 -11.46 -22.74 3.14
C SER A 106 -11.21 -22.83 4.63
N SER A 107 -11.89 -23.74 5.30
CA SER A 107 -11.59 -24.07 6.70
C SER A 107 -12.01 -25.49 6.99
N GLU A 108 -11.13 -26.23 7.67
CA GLU A 108 -11.38 -27.60 8.06
C GLU A 108 -10.92 -27.87 9.50
N ARG A 109 -11.62 -28.79 10.15
CA ARG A 109 -11.21 -29.34 11.44
C ARG A 109 -10.50 -30.67 11.21
N VAL A 110 -9.16 -30.63 11.10
CA VAL A 110 -8.34 -31.80 10.78
C VAL A 110 -8.39 -32.84 11.91
N LEU A 111 -8.29 -32.37 13.17
CA LEU A 111 -8.37 -33.21 14.37
C LEU A 111 -9.13 -32.43 15.45
N LYS A 112 -9.44 -33.10 16.59
CA LYS A 112 -10.21 -32.53 17.69
C LYS A 112 -9.70 -31.15 18.16
N ARG A 113 -8.37 -30.91 18.05
CA ARG A 113 -7.69 -29.69 18.48
C ARG A 113 -6.98 -28.95 17.35
N ILE A 114 -6.91 -29.52 16.15
CA ILE A 114 -6.17 -28.94 15.03
C ILE A 114 -7.16 -28.43 13.99
N GLY A 115 -7.00 -27.17 13.64
CA GLY A 115 -7.71 -26.53 12.54
C GLY A 115 -6.74 -26.11 11.44
N ARG A 116 -7.21 -26.10 10.21
CA ARG A 116 -6.54 -25.58 9.02
C ARG A 116 -7.50 -24.65 8.31
N PHE A 117 -6.99 -23.55 7.77
CA PHE A 117 -7.75 -22.64 6.93
C PHE A 117 -6.86 -21.93 5.95
N THR A 118 -7.43 -21.52 4.82
CA THR A 118 -6.74 -20.76 3.79
C THR A 118 -7.32 -19.35 3.73
N VAL A 119 -6.46 -18.38 3.63
CA VAL A 119 -6.82 -16.97 3.41
C VAL A 119 -6.30 -16.55 2.05
N THR A 120 -7.18 -15.98 1.25
CA THR A 120 -6.81 -15.29 0.01
C THR A 120 -6.75 -13.79 0.29
N PHE A 121 -5.56 -13.21 0.17
CA PHE A 121 -5.32 -11.78 0.23
C PHE A 121 -5.28 -11.22 -1.19
N THR A 122 -6.25 -10.39 -1.54
CA THR A 122 -6.20 -9.59 -2.77
C THR A 122 -5.40 -8.34 -2.48
N CYS A 123 -4.25 -8.19 -3.12
CA CYS A 123 -3.28 -7.14 -2.85
C CYS A 123 -3.09 -6.25 -4.08
N GLU A 124 -2.71 -5.00 -3.85
CA GLU A 124 -2.19 -4.15 -4.91
C GLU A 124 -1.02 -4.84 -5.63
N PRO A 125 -0.78 -4.52 -6.93
CA PRO A 125 0.22 -5.22 -7.74
C PRO A 125 1.67 -4.96 -7.34
N TYR A 126 1.92 -4.08 -6.39
CA TYR A 126 3.25 -3.65 -6.00
C TYR A 126 3.64 -4.13 -4.60
N MET A 127 4.93 -4.40 -4.42
CA MET A 127 5.56 -4.45 -3.11
C MET A 127 5.96 -3.03 -2.68
N TYR A 128 5.63 -2.65 -1.46
CA TYR A 128 5.98 -1.37 -0.87
C TYR A 128 7.12 -1.52 0.13
N LEU A 129 8.06 -0.56 0.10
CA LEU A 129 9.14 -0.52 1.08
C LEU A 129 8.67 0.10 2.39
N GLU A 130 9.00 -0.50 3.50
CA GLU A 130 8.64 -0.01 4.84
C GLU A 130 9.23 1.40 5.10
N ASP A 131 10.47 1.63 4.67
CA ASP A 131 11.11 2.95 4.79
C ASP A 131 10.43 4.03 3.93
N GLY A 132 9.76 3.64 2.84
CA GLY A 132 8.98 4.54 2.00
C GLY A 132 7.70 5.06 2.65
N THR A 133 7.27 4.51 3.78
CA THR A 133 6.07 4.95 4.52
C THR A 133 6.36 6.01 5.57
N ARG A 134 7.62 6.36 5.79
CA ARG A 134 8.01 7.37 6.76
C ARG A 134 8.06 8.75 6.12
N ALA A 135 7.54 9.74 6.84
CA ALA A 135 7.67 11.13 6.42
C ALA A 135 9.13 11.59 6.59
N ILE A 136 9.67 12.18 5.54
CA ILE A 136 10.98 12.84 5.54
C ILE A 136 10.80 14.30 5.14
N GLU A 137 11.67 15.18 5.58
CA GLU A 137 11.70 16.56 5.10
C GLU A 137 11.96 16.56 3.58
N LEU A 138 11.19 17.35 2.82
CA LEU A 138 11.31 17.35 1.36
C LEU A 138 12.63 17.99 0.92
N PRO A 139 13.58 17.19 0.36
CA PRO A 139 14.84 17.73 -0.13
C PRO A 139 14.65 18.42 -1.49
N ALA A 140 15.59 19.28 -1.87
CA ALA A 140 15.57 19.86 -3.22
C ALA A 140 15.76 18.81 -4.34
N LEU A 141 16.33 17.66 -4.00
CA LEU A 141 16.62 16.55 -4.91
C LEU A 141 16.38 15.23 -4.20
N LEU A 142 15.57 14.35 -4.82
CA LEU A 142 15.27 13.01 -4.33
C LEU A 142 15.40 12.01 -5.48
N TYR A 143 16.18 10.95 -5.28
CA TYR A 143 16.29 9.85 -6.23
C TYR A 143 15.29 8.75 -5.91
N ASN A 144 14.49 8.34 -6.89
CA ASN A 144 13.67 7.15 -6.85
C ASN A 144 14.39 6.02 -7.60
N PHE A 145 14.79 4.97 -6.91
CA PHE A 145 15.44 3.78 -7.48
C PHE A 145 14.46 2.68 -7.84
N TYR A 146 13.17 2.95 -7.77
CA TYR A 146 12.07 2.01 -7.88
C TYR A 146 11.07 2.49 -8.93
N GLU A 147 9.91 1.82 -8.99
CA GLU A 147 8.82 2.21 -9.87
C GLU A 147 8.26 3.60 -9.57
N LYS A 148 7.60 4.20 -10.55
CA LYS A 148 6.86 5.46 -10.38
C LYS A 148 5.91 5.37 -9.19
N THR A 149 5.98 6.30 -8.24
CA THR A 149 5.21 6.26 -7.00
C THR A 149 4.26 7.46 -6.84
N GLN A 150 3.29 7.27 -5.97
CA GLN A 150 2.26 8.24 -5.61
C GLN A 150 2.50 8.68 -4.15
N PRO A 151 3.30 9.74 -3.94
CA PRO A 151 3.66 10.20 -2.61
C PRO A 151 2.52 10.93 -1.90
N ILE A 152 2.69 11.11 -0.59
CA ILE A 152 1.87 12.02 0.21
C ILE A 152 2.76 13.19 0.60
N TYR A 153 2.30 14.42 0.33
CA TYR A 153 2.95 15.65 0.79
C TYR A 153 2.24 16.20 2.00
N VAL A 154 3.00 16.55 3.02
CA VAL A 154 2.49 17.21 4.24
C VAL A 154 3.13 18.59 4.31
N ILE A 155 2.30 19.62 4.21
CA ILE A 155 2.70 21.03 4.15
C ILE A 155 2.19 21.73 5.40
N GLU A 156 3.09 22.38 6.12
CA GLU A 156 2.78 23.20 7.29
C GLU A 156 3.14 24.67 6.99
N GLY A 157 2.22 25.58 7.29
CA GLY A 157 2.33 27.03 7.04
C GLY A 157 0.98 27.63 6.71
N GLU A 158 0.93 28.95 6.56
CA GLU A 158 -0.28 29.71 6.28
C GLU A 158 -0.09 30.63 5.08
N GLY A 159 -1.11 30.72 4.23
CA GLY A 159 -1.14 31.61 3.07
C GLY A 159 -0.95 30.89 1.74
N PHE A 160 -0.52 31.65 0.74
CA PHE A 160 -0.36 31.17 -0.63
C PHE A 160 0.96 30.41 -0.80
N PHE A 161 0.85 29.16 -1.16
CA PHE A 161 1.95 28.22 -1.35
C PHE A 161 2.11 27.86 -2.82
N VAL A 162 3.35 27.83 -3.29
CA VAL A 162 3.73 27.36 -4.62
C VAL A 162 4.82 26.33 -4.46
N MET A 163 4.68 25.20 -5.16
CA MET A 163 5.70 24.15 -5.22
C MET A 163 5.93 23.77 -6.68
N GLN A 164 7.18 23.52 -7.05
CA GLN A 164 7.54 22.94 -8.34
C GLN A 164 8.09 21.54 -8.12
N ILE A 165 7.59 20.60 -8.91
CA ILE A 165 8.02 19.20 -8.91
C ILE A 165 8.39 18.85 -10.35
N ASN A 166 9.65 18.52 -10.61
CA ASN A 166 10.15 18.23 -11.96
C ASN A 166 9.78 19.29 -13.02
N GLY A 167 9.74 20.58 -12.60
CA GLY A 167 9.35 21.70 -13.45
C GLY A 167 7.85 21.92 -13.61
N LYS A 168 6.99 21.12 -12.97
CA LYS A 168 5.54 21.31 -12.94
C LYS A 168 5.13 22.11 -11.71
N GLU A 169 4.31 23.14 -11.91
CA GLU A 169 3.89 24.05 -10.86
C GLU A 169 2.58 23.62 -10.24
N ILE A 170 2.56 23.58 -8.89
CA ILE A 170 1.41 23.28 -8.05
C ILE A 170 1.22 24.45 -7.10
N LYS A 171 -0.03 24.91 -6.95
CA LYS A 171 -0.40 26.00 -6.05
C LYS A 171 -1.43 25.54 -5.04
N ALA A 172 -1.33 26.07 -3.82
CA ALA A 172 -2.33 25.81 -2.81
C ALA A 172 -2.50 27.05 -1.90
N ASN A 173 -3.70 27.20 -1.31
CA ASN A 173 -3.97 28.19 -0.28
C ASN A 173 -4.17 27.48 1.04
N LEU A 174 -3.22 27.63 1.97
CA LEU A 174 -3.18 26.93 3.24
C LEU A 174 -3.73 27.80 4.38
N GLY A 175 -4.55 27.21 5.22
CA GLY A 175 -5.02 27.84 6.46
C GLY A 175 -4.20 27.48 7.69
N GLN A 176 -3.21 26.62 7.66
CA GLN A 176 -2.20 26.24 8.67
C GLN A 176 -1.46 24.98 8.22
N ASN A 177 -2.16 24.03 7.63
CA ASN A 177 -1.57 22.79 7.12
C ASN A 177 -2.43 22.24 5.98
N LEU A 178 -1.80 21.44 5.13
CA LEU A 178 -2.46 20.70 4.05
C LEU A 178 -1.71 19.38 3.82
N THR A 179 -2.45 18.29 3.78
CA THR A 179 -1.96 17.00 3.32
C THR A 179 -2.50 16.75 1.92
N ILE A 180 -1.62 16.42 0.99
CA ILE A 180 -1.95 16.08 -0.40
C ILE A 180 -1.64 14.60 -0.60
N ASP A 181 -2.68 13.77 -0.70
CA ASP A 181 -2.55 12.36 -1.04
C ASP A 181 -2.71 12.21 -2.55
N THR A 182 -1.59 11.98 -3.24
CA THR A 182 -1.58 11.92 -4.70
C THR A 182 -2.15 10.60 -5.24
N LYS A 183 -2.23 9.56 -4.41
CA LYS A 183 -2.86 8.28 -4.76
C LYS A 183 -4.38 8.40 -4.76
N LEU A 184 -4.92 8.99 -3.70
CA LEU A 184 -6.37 9.17 -3.55
C LEU A 184 -6.89 10.35 -4.36
N GLY A 185 -6.01 11.27 -4.82
CA GLY A 185 -6.42 12.52 -5.47
C GLY A 185 -7.17 13.43 -4.49
N LEU A 186 -6.74 13.48 -3.25
CA LEU A 186 -7.41 14.20 -2.17
C LEU A 186 -6.46 15.14 -1.44
N CYS A 187 -7.02 16.29 -1.02
CA CYS A 187 -6.37 17.21 -0.11
C CYS A 187 -7.19 17.36 1.17
N TYR A 188 -6.53 17.29 2.32
CA TYR A 188 -7.18 17.41 3.61
C TYR A 188 -6.25 18.02 4.67
N ARG A 189 -6.85 18.55 5.73
CA ARG A 189 -6.11 19.04 6.90
C ARG A 189 -5.75 17.90 7.85
N LYS A 190 -4.87 18.16 8.79
CA LYS A 190 -4.46 17.22 9.84
C LYS A 190 -5.64 16.70 10.69
N ASP A 191 -6.71 17.45 10.79
CA ASP A 191 -7.96 17.07 11.47
C ASP A 191 -8.91 16.24 10.60
N GLY A 192 -8.53 15.92 9.36
CA GLY A 192 -9.34 15.17 8.40
C GLY A 192 -10.29 16.01 7.55
N THR A 193 -10.36 17.33 7.76
CA THR A 193 -11.24 18.22 6.98
C THR A 193 -10.78 18.30 5.53
N MET A 194 -11.65 17.92 4.59
CA MET A 194 -11.37 17.96 3.15
C MET A 194 -11.16 19.37 2.63
N GLN A 195 -10.11 19.55 1.80
CA GLN A 195 -9.67 20.83 1.25
C GLN A 195 -9.33 20.73 -0.24
N ASN A 196 -10.04 19.94 -1.01
CA ASN A 196 -9.72 19.70 -2.42
C ASN A 196 -9.72 20.98 -3.27
N THR A 197 -10.54 21.99 -2.92
CA THR A 197 -10.58 23.26 -3.61
C THR A 197 -9.39 24.19 -3.30
N ALA A 198 -8.59 23.85 -2.27
CA ALA A 198 -7.41 24.63 -1.94
C ALA A 198 -6.24 24.41 -2.91
N LEU A 199 -6.25 23.29 -3.66
CA LEU A 199 -5.20 22.88 -4.58
C LEU A 199 -5.53 23.31 -6.00
N THR A 200 -4.54 23.87 -6.69
CA THR A 200 -4.55 24.11 -8.14
C THR A 200 -3.38 23.38 -8.77
N GLY A 201 -3.65 22.44 -9.67
CA GLY A 201 -2.69 21.56 -10.35
C GLY A 201 -3.24 20.15 -10.44
N ASN A 202 -2.49 19.27 -11.12
CA ASN A 202 -2.88 17.87 -11.28
C ASN A 202 -2.12 17.00 -10.28
N TYR A 203 -2.79 16.05 -9.66
CA TYR A 203 -2.16 15.10 -8.73
C TYR A 203 -1.09 14.25 -9.41
N GLU A 204 -1.27 13.93 -10.69
CA GLU A 204 -0.33 13.14 -11.48
C GLU A 204 1.01 13.87 -11.73
N ASP A 205 1.00 15.20 -11.78
CA ASP A 205 2.20 16.03 -11.92
C ASP A 205 3.07 16.03 -10.64
N MET A 206 2.51 15.53 -9.53
CA MET A 206 3.18 15.39 -8.23
C MET A 206 3.75 13.99 -7.98
N TRP A 207 3.56 13.04 -8.89
CA TRP A 207 4.12 11.69 -8.74
C TRP A 207 5.64 11.70 -8.89
N LEU A 208 6.30 10.83 -8.11
CA LEU A 208 7.74 10.62 -8.26
C LEU A 208 7.99 9.67 -9.44
N VAL A 209 8.75 10.15 -10.40
CA VAL A 209 9.20 9.33 -11.52
C VAL A 209 10.42 8.50 -11.12
N ASP A 210 10.72 7.46 -11.87
CA ASP A 210 12.00 6.76 -11.77
C ASP A 210 13.17 7.72 -11.97
N GLY A 211 14.25 7.53 -11.21
CA GLY A 211 15.43 8.35 -11.24
C GLY A 211 15.32 9.68 -10.48
N LYS A 212 15.76 10.75 -11.08
CA LYS A 212 15.92 12.07 -10.45
C LYS A 212 14.62 12.84 -10.36
N ASN A 213 14.24 13.25 -9.14
CA ASN A 213 13.12 14.16 -8.88
C ASN A 213 13.62 15.44 -8.22
N THR A 214 13.20 16.60 -8.74
CA THR A 214 13.62 17.93 -8.26
C THR A 214 12.43 18.68 -7.67
N PHE A 215 12.71 19.43 -6.58
CA PHE A 215 11.69 20.17 -5.85
C PHE A 215 12.17 21.58 -5.53
N SER A 216 11.25 22.51 -5.58
CA SER A 216 11.37 23.84 -4.96
C SER A 216 10.02 24.29 -4.44
N TYR A 217 9.99 25.07 -3.37
CA TYR A 217 8.74 25.56 -2.80
C TYR A 217 8.92 26.91 -2.11
N SER A 218 7.79 27.57 -1.84
CA SER A 218 7.73 28.89 -1.21
C SER A 218 8.42 28.94 0.14
N ILE A 219 9.18 29.99 0.41
CA ILE A 219 9.81 30.23 1.72
C ILE A 219 8.74 30.46 2.80
N GLY A 220 9.02 30.02 4.02
CA GLY A 220 8.11 30.14 5.17
C GLY A 220 7.19 28.94 5.37
N PHE A 221 7.29 27.92 4.51
CA PHE A 221 6.57 26.66 4.65
C PHE A 221 7.53 25.53 4.99
N LYS A 222 7.02 24.55 5.76
CA LYS A 222 7.71 23.29 6.00
C LYS A 222 7.01 22.20 5.22
N VAL A 223 7.74 21.48 4.40
CA VAL A 223 7.20 20.43 3.56
C VAL A 223 7.88 19.11 3.89
N SER A 224 7.07 18.09 4.15
CA SER A 224 7.50 16.71 4.30
C SER A 224 6.87 15.83 3.23
N ILE A 225 7.53 14.76 2.87
CA ILE A 225 7.06 13.79 1.90
C ILE A 225 7.09 12.38 2.47
N ILE A 226 6.04 11.61 2.20
CA ILE A 226 5.99 10.15 2.36
C ILE A 226 6.08 9.58 0.95
N PRO A 227 7.22 9.04 0.53
CA PRO A 227 7.45 8.72 -0.88
C PRO A 227 6.68 7.50 -1.37
N ASN A 228 6.25 6.62 -0.49
CA ASN A 228 5.56 5.36 -0.82
C ASN A 228 6.33 4.52 -1.85
N TRP A 229 7.66 4.34 -1.63
CA TRP A 229 8.50 3.54 -2.51
C TRP A 229 7.88 2.18 -2.80
N ARG A 230 7.87 1.77 -4.07
CA ARG A 230 7.29 0.51 -4.50
C ARG A 230 8.06 -0.09 -5.67
N CYS A 231 8.05 -1.43 -5.74
CA CYS A 231 8.61 -2.21 -6.85
C CYS A 231 7.61 -3.30 -7.29
N LEU A 232 7.87 -3.89 -8.46
CA LEU A 232 7.15 -5.07 -8.97
C LEU A 232 7.81 -6.36 -8.48
#